data_3b577ef567f7f9630d0696632fe41202
#
_entry.id   3b577ef567f7f9630d0696632fe41202
#
_cell.length_a   1.000
_cell.length_b   1.000
_cell.length_c   1.000
_cell.angle_alpha   90.00
_cell.angle_beta   90.00
_cell.angle_gamma   90.00
#
_symmetry.space_group_name_H-M   'P 1'
#
loop_
_entity.id
_entity.type
_entity.pdbx_description
1 polymer ?
#
loop_
_entity_poly.entity_id
_entity_poly.type
_entity_poly.pdbx_seq_one_letter_code
_entity_poly.pdbx_strand_id
1 'polypeptide(L)' 'METEIEVDIPCDPTQIDETGMPWAFLDEAAHPERIVEGAIVVTGDADDAVFARVASLTERPSGIKVHLEIVPGGPLG' A
#
# COMPACT_ATOMS: atom_id res chain seq x y z
N MET A 1 19.82 -10.99 15.67
CA MET A 1 19.02 -9.77 15.62
C MET A 1 18.05 -9.86 14.45
N GLU A 2 16.80 -9.74 14.75
CA GLU A 2 15.79 -9.80 13.72
C GLU A 2 15.32 -8.43 13.34
N THR A 3 15.18 -8.21 12.06
CA THR A 3 14.60 -6.99 11.57
C THR A 3 13.23 -7.33 11.03
N GLU A 4 12.20 -6.80 11.66
CA GLU A 4 10.86 -6.97 11.18
C GLU A 4 10.48 -5.78 10.32
N ILE A 5 9.97 -6.06 9.15
CA ILE A 5 9.49 -5.02 8.27
C ILE A 5 8.00 -4.86 8.54
N GLU A 6 7.63 -3.67 9.00
CA GLU A 6 6.24 -3.39 9.26
C GLU A 6 5.57 -2.90 7.99
N VAL A 7 4.54 -3.62 7.57
CA VAL A 7 3.77 -3.24 6.40
C VAL A 7 2.76 -2.19 6.82
N ASP A 8 2.81 -1.03 6.18
CA ASP A 8 1.90 0.06 6.50
C ASP A 8 0.47 -0.24 6.06
N ILE A 9 0.32 -0.84 4.90
CA ILE A 9 -0.99 -1.23 4.39
C ILE A 9 -0.81 -2.49 3.54
N PRO A 10 -1.44 -3.61 3.96
CA PRO A 10 -1.29 -4.85 3.20
C PRO A 10 -2.01 -4.76 1.88
N CYS A 11 -1.37 -5.23 0.83
CA CYS A 11 -1.92 -5.15 -0.51
C CYS A 11 -1.27 -6.22 -1.36
N ASP A 12 -2.06 -6.88 -2.19
CA ASP A 12 -1.53 -7.83 -3.16
C ASP A 12 -1.13 -7.03 -4.40
N PRO A 13 0.17 -6.94 -4.72
CA PRO A 13 0.59 -6.14 -5.88
C PRO A 13 0.01 -6.63 -7.20
N THR A 14 -0.48 -7.86 -7.24
CA THR A 14 -1.07 -8.39 -8.46
C THR A 14 -2.57 -8.15 -8.53
N GLN A 15 -3.18 -7.69 -7.45
CA GLN A 15 -4.61 -7.39 -7.43
C GLN A 15 -4.83 -5.96 -7.87
N ILE A 16 -5.03 -5.79 -9.17
CA ILE A 16 -5.21 -4.47 -9.75
C ILE A 16 -6.64 -4.32 -10.24
N ASP A 17 -7.09 -3.08 -10.35
CA ASP A 17 -8.43 -2.80 -10.86
C ASP A 17 -8.32 -2.18 -12.26
N GLU A 18 -9.41 -1.54 -12.71
CA GLU A 18 -9.44 -0.98 -14.05
C GLU A 18 -8.44 0.16 -14.24
N THR A 19 -7.91 0.72 -13.16
CA THR A 19 -6.86 1.74 -13.28
C THR A 19 -5.49 1.14 -13.54
N GLY A 20 -5.35 -0.18 -13.39
CA GLY A 20 -4.07 -0.84 -13.55
C GLY A 20 -3.20 -0.74 -12.32
N MET A 21 -3.73 -0.25 -11.20
CA MET A 21 -2.97 -0.08 -9.97
C MET A 21 -3.45 -1.02 -8.89
N PRO A 22 -2.53 -1.53 -8.04
CA PRO A 22 -2.94 -2.26 -6.84
C PRO A 22 -3.71 -1.34 -5.92
N TRP A 23 -4.57 -1.93 -5.11
CA TRP A 23 -5.39 -1.15 -4.19
C TRP A 23 -5.68 -1.95 -2.93
N ALA A 24 -6.05 -1.22 -1.89
CA ALA A 24 -6.47 -1.83 -0.63
C ALA A 24 -7.41 -0.85 0.07
N PHE A 25 -8.16 -1.34 1.04
CA PHE A 25 -9.02 -0.46 1.83
C PHE A 25 -8.22 0.17 2.95
N LEU A 26 -8.51 1.44 3.21
CA LEU A 26 -7.77 2.22 4.20
C LEU A 26 -7.85 1.62 5.60
N ASP A 27 -8.97 0.97 5.94
CA ASP A 27 -9.14 0.42 7.27
C ASP A 27 -8.26 -0.79 7.53
N GLU A 28 -7.58 -1.30 6.51
CA GLU A 28 -6.61 -2.37 6.68
C GLU A 28 -5.22 -1.85 7.03
N ALA A 29 -5.02 -0.54 6.95
CA ALA A 29 -3.72 0.05 7.23
C ALA A 29 -3.40 -0.03 8.72
N ALA A 30 -2.13 -0.27 9.03
CA ALA A 30 -1.69 -0.28 10.43
C ALA A 30 -1.78 1.12 11.03
N HIS A 31 -1.51 2.14 10.21
CA HIS A 31 -1.55 3.54 10.64
C HIS A 31 -2.29 4.34 9.58
N PRO A 32 -3.64 4.30 9.59
CA PRO A 32 -4.41 4.97 8.55
C PRO A 32 -4.11 6.46 8.42
N GLU A 33 -3.72 7.10 9.52
CA GLU A 33 -3.43 8.52 9.50
C GLU A 33 -2.20 8.86 8.66
N ARG A 34 -1.38 7.85 8.33
CA ARG A 34 -0.19 8.06 7.52
C ARG A 34 -0.45 7.83 6.04
N ILE A 35 -1.61 7.30 5.71
CA ILE A 35 -1.95 6.97 4.33
C ILE A 35 -2.60 8.21 3.72
N VAL A 36 -1.75 9.05 3.14
CA VAL A 36 -2.20 10.29 2.50
C VAL A 36 -1.62 10.33 1.10
N GLU A 37 -2.29 11.05 0.21
CA GLU A 37 -1.87 11.15 -1.17
C GLU A 37 -0.43 11.65 -1.26
N GLY A 38 0.38 10.95 -2.02
CA GLY A 38 1.78 11.29 -2.21
C GLY A 38 2.74 10.66 -1.22
N ALA A 39 2.23 10.05 -0.16
CA ALA A 39 3.09 9.44 0.85
C ALA A 39 3.72 8.15 0.32
N ILE A 40 4.93 7.88 0.77
CA ILE A 40 5.60 6.62 0.47
C ILE A 40 5.34 5.68 1.64
N VAL A 41 4.83 4.50 1.33
CA VAL A 41 4.44 3.53 2.34
C VAL A 41 5.01 2.17 1.97
N VAL A 42 5.01 1.27 2.94
CA VAL A 42 5.40 -0.12 2.72
C VAL A 42 4.14 -0.94 2.53
N THR A 43 4.06 -1.68 1.44
CA THR A 43 2.91 -2.52 1.13
C THR A 43 3.39 -3.92 0.76
N GLY A 44 2.44 -4.78 0.37
CA GLY A 44 2.75 -6.18 0.14
C GLY A 44 2.50 -6.99 1.40
N ASP A 45 3.41 -7.91 1.70
CA ASP A 45 3.33 -8.66 2.94
C ASP A 45 4.74 -8.75 3.56
N ALA A 46 4.82 -9.40 4.72
CA ALA A 46 6.07 -9.42 5.47
C ALA A 46 7.20 -10.10 4.71
N ASP A 47 6.85 -11.06 3.87
CA ASP A 47 7.85 -11.81 3.09
C ASP A 47 8.20 -11.11 1.79
N ASP A 48 7.33 -10.22 1.33
CA ASP A 48 7.46 -9.65 -0.01
C ASP A 48 7.06 -8.18 0.04
N ALA A 49 7.66 -7.44 0.95
CA ALA A 49 7.32 -6.04 1.15
C ALA A 49 7.99 -5.17 0.08
N VAL A 50 7.26 -4.18 -0.37
CA VAL A 50 7.75 -3.25 -1.38
C VAL A 50 7.33 -1.84 -0.99
N PHE A 51 8.03 -0.84 -1.51
CA PHE A 51 7.62 0.55 -1.37
C PHE A 51 6.58 0.90 -2.40
N ALA A 52 5.64 1.72 -2.00
CA ALA A 52 4.62 2.23 -2.91
C ALA A 52 4.30 3.67 -2.55
N ARG A 53 3.83 4.41 -3.53
CA ARG A 53 3.35 5.77 -3.31
C ARG A 53 1.83 5.74 -3.33
N VAL A 54 1.23 6.45 -2.39
CA VAL A 54 -0.23 6.57 -2.35
C VAL A 54 -0.65 7.48 -3.51
N ALA A 55 -1.30 6.88 -4.51
CA ALA A 55 -1.69 7.62 -5.70
C ALA A 55 -3.01 8.36 -5.48
N SER A 56 -3.95 7.75 -4.80
CA SER A 56 -5.24 8.39 -4.54
C SER A 56 -5.99 7.65 -3.45
N LEU A 57 -6.94 8.36 -2.85
CA LEU A 57 -7.88 7.78 -1.90
C LEU A 57 -9.27 8.13 -2.39
N THR A 58 -10.13 7.13 -2.54
CA THR A 58 -11.46 7.30 -3.09
C THR A 58 -12.48 6.70 -2.14
N GLU A 59 -13.49 7.49 -1.78
CA GLU A 59 -14.56 7.00 -0.93
C GLU A 59 -15.49 6.09 -1.72
N ARG A 60 -15.79 4.95 -1.11
CA ARG A 60 -16.72 3.98 -1.67
C ARG A 60 -17.69 3.56 -0.58
N PRO A 61 -18.83 2.99 -0.91
CA PRO A 61 -19.76 2.52 0.14
C PRO A 61 -19.13 1.53 1.09
N SER A 62 -18.17 0.75 0.63
CA SER A 62 -17.51 -0.26 1.44
C SER A 62 -16.29 0.27 2.19
N GLY A 63 -15.93 1.54 2.03
CA GLY A 63 -14.79 2.12 2.69
C GLY A 63 -13.97 3.00 1.76
N ILE A 64 -12.82 3.45 2.25
CA ILE A 64 -11.94 4.29 1.44
C ILE A 64 -10.97 3.39 0.71
N LYS A 65 -10.98 3.46 -0.60
CA LYS A 65 -10.12 2.66 -1.45
C LYS A 65 -8.84 3.44 -1.73
N VAL A 66 -7.71 2.82 -1.41
CA VAL A 66 -6.40 3.43 -1.57
C VAL A 66 -5.74 2.81 -2.79
N HIS A 67 -5.40 3.61 -3.76
CA HIS A 67 -4.65 3.15 -4.92
C HIS A 67 -3.17 3.39 -4.67
N LEU A 68 -2.37 2.39 -5.00
CA LEU A 68 -0.95 2.41 -4.70
C LEU A 68 -0.17 2.28 -6.00
N GLU A 69 0.91 3.05 -6.09
CA GLU A 69 1.82 2.97 -7.23
C GLU A 69 3.12 2.37 -6.72
N ILE A 70 3.43 1.16 -7.18
CA ILE A 70 4.64 0.49 -6.73
C ILE A 70 5.85 1.29 -7.21
N VAL A 71 6.79 1.53 -6.29
CA VAL A 71 7.99 2.29 -6.59
C VAL A 71 9.04 1.30 -7.09
N PRO A 72 9.38 1.34 -8.38
CA PRO A 72 10.36 0.40 -8.91
C PRO A 72 11.76 0.75 -8.43
N GLY A 73 12.56 -0.30 -8.25
CA GLY A 73 13.94 -0.09 -7.86
C GLY A 73 14.13 0.36 -6.44
N GLY A 74 13.08 0.28 -5.62
CA GLY A 74 13.19 0.63 -4.22
C GLY A 74 13.21 -0.60 -3.35
N PRO A 75 14.16 -1.46 -3.54
CA PRO A 75 14.16 -2.71 -2.82
C PRO A 75 14.42 -2.51 -1.35
N LEU A 76 13.75 -3.32 -0.57
CA LEU A 76 13.99 -3.38 0.86
C LEU A 76 15.04 -4.44 1.16
N GLY A 77 15.93 -4.62 0.27
CA GLY A 77 16.95 -5.61 0.48
C GLY A 77 18.12 -5.40 -0.41
#